data_bd16925b87d0ef086ca453eefc484791
#
_entry.id   bd16925b87d0ef086ca453eefc484791
#
_cell.length_a   1.000
_cell.length_b   1.000
_cell.length_c   1.000
_cell.angle_alpha   90.00
_cell.angle_beta   90.00
_cell.angle_gamma   90.00
#
_symmetry.space_group_name_H-M   'P 1'
#
loop_
_entity.id
_entity.type
_entity.pdbx_description
1 polymer ?
#
loop_
_entity_poly.entity_id
_entity_poly.type
_entity_poly.pdbx_seq_one_letter_code
_entity_poly.pdbx_strand_id
1 'polypeptide(L)'
;MRLTPVLAALALLATPAFAQQAGHQGMNHQGMNHQGMDHSKMMQPTVANPYGPAEMDMHQKMMAAMGGDAGETWLRKMIEHHRGAVAMSHIVVRSSQNADIRGEAQKTIASQNREIATLNAMLRKMGKPAQ
;
A
#
# COMPACT_ATOMS: atom_id res chain seq x y z
N MET A 1 -58.52 28.28 -16.16
CA MET A 1 -57.47 27.36 -15.81
C MET A 1 -56.56 28.04 -14.78
N ARG A 2 -56.59 27.62 -13.54
CA ARG A 2 -55.81 28.23 -12.43
C ARG A 2 -54.61 27.31 -12.15
N LEU A 3 -53.40 27.84 -12.39
CA LEU A 3 -52.15 27.19 -12.03
C LEU A 3 -51.81 27.49 -10.55
N THR A 4 -51.75 26.48 -9.73
CA THR A 4 -51.26 26.56 -8.35
C THR A 4 -49.75 26.30 -8.36
N PRO A 5 -48.93 27.12 -7.68
CA PRO A 5 -47.51 26.80 -7.51
C PRO A 5 -47.35 25.84 -6.34
N VAL A 6 -46.63 24.73 -6.56
CA VAL A 6 -46.16 23.81 -5.54
C VAL A 6 -44.88 24.37 -4.92
N LEU A 7 -44.95 24.81 -3.68
CA LEU A 7 -43.77 25.15 -2.86
C LEU A 7 -43.13 23.87 -2.40
N ALA A 8 -41.95 23.56 -2.91
CA ALA A 8 -41.09 22.50 -2.34
C ALA A 8 -40.31 23.07 -1.14
N ALA A 9 -40.67 22.63 0.05
CA ALA A 9 -39.94 22.93 1.27
C ALA A 9 -38.65 22.07 1.33
N LEU A 10 -37.50 22.73 1.23
CA LEU A 10 -36.18 22.12 1.40
C LEU A 10 -35.87 22.01 2.91
N ALA A 11 -36.03 20.83 3.48
CA ALA A 11 -35.64 20.57 4.86
C ALA A 11 -34.11 20.40 4.95
N LEU A 12 -33.43 21.39 5.53
CA LEU A 12 -32.03 21.25 5.93
C LEU A 12 -31.95 20.30 7.15
N LEU A 13 -31.48 19.10 6.93
CA LEU A 13 -31.06 18.22 8.03
C LEU A 13 -29.67 18.67 8.49
N ALA A 14 -29.64 19.37 9.62
CA ALA A 14 -28.43 19.66 10.37
C ALA A 14 -27.89 18.36 10.99
N THR A 15 -26.76 17.85 10.52
CA THR A 15 -26.01 16.77 11.19
C THR A 15 -25.26 17.35 12.38
N PRO A 16 -25.36 16.76 13.59
CA PRO A 16 -24.52 17.19 14.70
C PRO A 16 -23.06 16.81 14.45
N ALA A 17 -22.18 17.79 14.49
CA ALA A 17 -20.74 17.60 14.52
C ALA A 17 -20.38 16.91 15.84
N PHE A 18 -20.04 15.63 15.78
CA PHE A 18 -19.36 14.96 16.88
C PHE A 18 -17.93 15.49 16.94
N ALA A 19 -17.70 16.45 17.81
CA ALA A 19 -16.37 16.82 18.26
C ALA A 19 -15.81 15.65 19.09
N GLN A 20 -15.11 14.73 18.46
CA GLN A 20 -14.37 13.68 19.16
C GLN A 20 -13.07 14.28 19.66
N GLN A 21 -13.12 14.80 20.88
CA GLN A 21 -11.96 15.23 21.64
C GLN A 21 -11.19 13.98 22.06
N ALA A 22 -10.29 13.51 21.17
CA ALA A 22 -9.32 12.47 21.51
C ALA A 22 -8.28 13.09 22.44
N GLY A 23 -8.50 12.92 23.74
CA GLY A 23 -7.47 13.11 24.75
C GLY A 23 -6.35 12.11 24.48
N HIS A 24 -5.25 12.55 23.90
CA HIS A 24 -4.00 11.80 23.87
C HIS A 24 -3.43 11.79 25.29
N GLN A 25 -3.95 10.88 26.14
CA GLN A 25 -3.19 10.47 27.31
C GLN A 25 -1.93 9.80 26.79
N GLY A 26 -0.78 10.42 27.05
CA GLY A 26 0.53 9.89 26.70
C GLY A 26 0.66 8.48 27.24
N MET A 27 0.55 7.49 26.35
CA MET A 27 1.01 6.14 26.66
C MET A 27 2.52 6.21 26.77
N ASN A 28 2.97 6.14 28.01
CA ASN A 28 4.38 6.03 28.35
C ASN A 28 4.89 4.66 27.82
N HIS A 29 5.50 4.66 26.65
CA HIS A 29 6.14 3.48 26.04
C HIS A 29 7.46 3.14 26.76
N GLN A 30 7.50 3.25 28.10
CA GLN A 30 8.58 2.67 28.88
C GLN A 30 8.35 1.17 28.97
N GLY A 31 9.16 0.40 28.23
CA GLY A 31 9.44 -0.96 28.60
C GLY A 31 8.99 -2.10 27.71
N MET A 32 8.71 -1.89 26.42
CA MET A 32 8.82 -3.04 25.51
C MET A 32 10.28 -3.14 25.07
N ASN A 33 11.02 -3.93 25.85
CA ASN A 33 12.38 -4.31 25.53
C ASN A 33 12.34 -5.24 24.28
N HIS A 34 12.49 -4.66 23.09
CA HIS A 34 12.64 -5.41 21.83
C HIS A 34 14.03 -6.07 21.70
N GLN A 35 14.76 -6.18 22.81
CA GLN A 35 15.98 -6.97 22.88
C GLN A 35 15.61 -8.45 22.89
N GLY A 36 15.58 -9.08 21.72
CA GLY A 36 15.50 -10.53 21.65
C GLY A 36 14.72 -11.13 20.51
N MET A 37 13.94 -10.38 19.75
CA MET A 37 13.39 -10.92 18.52
C MET A 37 14.43 -10.77 17.42
N ASP A 38 15.12 -11.88 17.14
CA ASP A 38 16.00 -11.97 15.99
C ASP A 38 15.15 -11.93 14.71
N HIS A 39 14.91 -10.73 14.21
CA HIS A 39 14.13 -10.49 12.99
C HIS A 39 14.68 -11.28 11.80
N SER A 40 15.97 -11.64 11.83
CA SER A 40 16.59 -12.44 10.78
C SER A 40 16.03 -13.86 10.76
N LYS A 41 15.69 -14.43 11.92
CA LYS A 41 15.07 -15.76 12.01
C LYS A 41 13.61 -15.76 11.57
N MET A 42 12.86 -14.69 11.85
CA MET A 42 11.47 -14.58 11.42
C MET A 42 11.35 -14.43 9.89
N MET A 43 12.40 -13.93 9.24
CA MET A 43 12.45 -13.69 7.80
C MET A 43 13.11 -14.85 7.02
N GLN A 44 13.50 -15.94 7.69
CA GLN A 44 14.01 -17.13 7.00
C GLN A 44 12.86 -17.79 6.22
N PRO A 45 13.08 -18.13 4.93
CA PRO A 45 12.04 -18.76 4.15
C PRO A 45 11.73 -20.16 4.71
N THR A 46 10.42 -20.44 4.81
CA THR A 46 9.91 -21.76 5.17
C THR A 46 9.03 -22.28 4.05
N VAL A 47 8.65 -23.56 4.10
CA VAL A 47 7.71 -24.13 3.14
C VAL A 47 6.36 -23.41 3.18
N ALA A 48 5.90 -23.02 4.38
CA ALA A 48 4.63 -22.31 4.57
C ALA A 48 4.74 -20.81 4.29
N ASN A 49 5.90 -20.21 4.53
CA ASN A 49 6.16 -18.79 4.23
C ASN A 49 7.50 -18.60 3.50
N PRO A 50 7.53 -18.73 2.17
CA PRO A 50 8.74 -18.52 1.37
C PRO A 50 9.01 -17.04 1.07
N TYR A 51 8.20 -16.10 1.57
CA TYR A 51 8.18 -14.70 1.12
C TYR A 51 9.13 -13.79 1.90
N GLY A 52 9.64 -14.20 3.07
CA GLY A 52 10.45 -13.36 3.95
C GLY A 52 11.55 -12.56 3.26
N PRO A 53 12.39 -13.17 2.39
CA PRO A 53 13.41 -12.40 1.65
C PRO A 53 12.83 -11.32 0.72
N ALA A 54 11.73 -11.60 0.03
CA ALA A 54 11.08 -10.65 -0.88
C ALA A 54 10.41 -9.49 -0.10
N GLU A 55 9.81 -9.78 1.05
CA GLU A 55 9.22 -8.80 1.95
C GLU A 55 10.28 -7.86 2.54
N MET A 56 11.43 -8.42 2.96
CA MET A 56 12.54 -7.64 3.49
C MET A 56 13.13 -6.71 2.42
N ASP A 57 13.39 -7.21 1.22
CA ASP A 57 13.91 -6.42 0.10
C ASP A 57 12.94 -5.28 -0.26
N MET A 58 11.64 -5.57 -0.35
CA MET A 58 10.60 -4.57 -0.57
C MET A 58 10.62 -3.50 0.52
N HIS A 59 10.65 -3.90 1.79
CA HIS A 59 10.66 -2.97 2.91
C HIS A 59 11.88 -2.05 2.87
N GLN A 60 13.08 -2.60 2.68
CA GLN A 60 14.32 -1.83 2.60
C GLN A 60 14.28 -0.82 1.44
N LYS A 61 13.82 -1.24 0.26
CA LYS A 61 13.70 -0.37 -0.90
C LYS A 61 12.65 0.72 -0.71
N MET A 62 11.51 0.41 -0.10
CA MET A 62 10.50 1.41 0.25
C MET A 62 11.03 2.43 1.27
N MET A 63 11.82 2.00 2.25
CA MET A 63 12.43 2.94 3.22
C MET A 63 13.43 3.88 2.54
N ALA A 64 14.21 3.39 1.59
CA ALA A 64 15.17 4.18 0.82
C ALA A 64 14.52 5.07 -0.26
N ALA A 65 13.31 4.73 -0.71
CA ALA A 65 12.60 5.42 -1.78
C ALA A 65 12.05 6.78 -1.30
N MET A 66 12.85 7.82 -1.44
CA MET A 66 12.53 9.20 -1.07
C MET A 66 12.58 10.11 -2.29
N GLY A 67 11.74 11.15 -2.30
CA GLY A 67 11.72 12.21 -3.30
C GLY A 67 11.86 13.58 -2.67
N GLY A 68 11.81 14.63 -3.49
CA GLY A 68 11.90 16.01 -3.03
C GLY A 68 10.65 16.55 -2.35
N ASP A 69 9.51 15.86 -2.51
CA ASP A 69 8.24 16.18 -1.88
C ASP A 69 7.42 14.89 -1.58
N ALA A 70 6.28 15.07 -0.93
CA ALA A 70 5.42 13.94 -0.55
C ALA A 70 4.87 13.17 -1.77
N GLY A 71 4.56 13.86 -2.86
CA GLY A 71 4.03 13.26 -4.10
C GLY A 71 5.09 12.40 -4.78
N GLU A 72 6.29 12.93 -4.98
CA GLU A 72 7.42 12.17 -5.53
C GLU A 72 7.78 10.99 -4.63
N THR A 73 7.83 11.20 -3.32
CA THR A 73 8.11 10.13 -2.34
C THR A 73 7.06 9.02 -2.44
N TRP A 74 5.77 9.37 -2.55
CA TRP A 74 4.70 8.38 -2.70
C TRP A 74 4.86 7.56 -3.99
N LEU A 75 5.11 8.22 -5.14
CA LEU A 75 5.33 7.53 -6.41
C LEU A 75 6.48 6.52 -6.31
N ARG A 76 7.62 6.94 -5.73
CA ARG A 76 8.79 6.08 -5.56
C ARG A 76 8.52 4.89 -4.65
N LYS A 77 7.86 5.11 -3.51
CA LYS A 77 7.49 4.05 -2.58
C LYS A 77 6.51 3.06 -3.20
N MET A 78 5.51 3.53 -3.96
CA MET A 78 4.56 2.67 -4.64
C MET A 78 5.22 1.80 -5.72
N ILE A 79 6.22 2.31 -6.43
CA ILE A 79 7.00 1.50 -7.39
C ILE A 79 7.68 0.34 -6.66
N GLU A 80 8.32 0.57 -5.52
CA GLU A 80 8.97 -0.52 -4.77
C GLU A 80 7.98 -1.49 -4.15
N HIS A 81 6.83 -1.00 -3.67
CA HIS A 81 5.74 -1.86 -3.19
C HIS A 81 5.25 -2.80 -4.30
N HIS A 82 5.03 -2.28 -5.50
CA HIS A 82 4.57 -3.07 -6.64
C HIS A 82 5.63 -4.08 -7.11
N ARG A 83 6.92 -3.72 -7.07
CA ARG A 83 8.03 -4.65 -7.32
C ARG A 83 8.06 -5.80 -6.31
N GLY A 84 7.80 -5.50 -5.03
CA GLY A 84 7.65 -6.52 -4.00
C GLY A 84 6.51 -7.49 -4.28
N ALA A 85 5.34 -6.97 -4.69
CA ALA A 85 4.20 -7.81 -5.07
C ALA A 85 4.52 -8.71 -6.29
N VAL A 86 5.25 -8.19 -7.28
CA VAL A 86 5.74 -8.99 -8.43
C VAL A 86 6.70 -10.08 -7.97
N ALA A 87 7.65 -9.76 -7.08
CA ALA A 87 8.60 -10.74 -6.54
C ALA A 87 7.90 -11.88 -5.78
N MET A 88 6.95 -11.56 -4.90
CA MET A 88 6.14 -12.57 -4.18
C MET A 88 5.30 -13.41 -5.14
N SER A 89 4.70 -12.80 -6.17
CA SER A 89 3.90 -13.51 -7.17
C SER A 89 4.75 -14.49 -7.98
N HIS A 90 6.00 -14.15 -8.30
CA HIS A 90 6.92 -15.08 -8.95
C HIS A 90 7.25 -16.29 -8.06
N ILE A 91 7.33 -16.12 -6.75
CA ILE A 91 7.53 -17.24 -5.82
C ILE A 91 6.33 -18.19 -5.90
N VAL A 92 5.11 -17.66 -5.83
CA VAL A 92 3.86 -18.46 -5.94
C VAL A 92 3.75 -19.20 -7.26
N VAL A 93 4.06 -18.55 -8.38
CA VAL A 93 4.04 -19.19 -9.70
C VAL A 93 4.93 -20.42 -9.75
N ARG A 94 6.09 -20.38 -9.06
CA ARG A 94 7.04 -21.51 -9.03
C ARG A 94 6.72 -22.58 -7.99
N SER A 95 6.10 -22.20 -6.86
CA SER A 95 5.94 -23.08 -5.69
C SER A 95 4.55 -23.67 -5.51
N SER A 96 3.50 -22.99 -5.95
CA SER A 96 2.13 -23.48 -5.76
C SER A 96 1.79 -24.62 -6.71
N GLN A 97 1.17 -25.68 -6.17
CA GLN A 97 0.58 -26.74 -6.96
C GLN A 97 -0.82 -26.40 -7.49
N ASN A 98 -1.49 -25.39 -6.92
CA ASN A 98 -2.82 -24.96 -7.33
C ASN A 98 -2.75 -24.08 -8.59
N ALA A 99 -3.39 -24.53 -9.67
CA ALA A 99 -3.37 -23.82 -10.96
C ALA A 99 -4.08 -22.46 -10.91
N ASP A 100 -5.16 -22.33 -10.13
CA ASP A 100 -5.92 -21.08 -10.01
C ASP A 100 -5.09 -20.03 -9.27
N ILE A 101 -4.40 -20.43 -8.20
CA ILE A 101 -3.47 -19.54 -7.47
C ILE A 101 -2.33 -19.09 -8.39
N ARG A 102 -1.72 -19.97 -9.16
CA ARG A 102 -0.69 -19.59 -10.14
C ARG A 102 -1.23 -18.63 -11.19
N GLY A 103 -2.45 -18.88 -11.69
CA GLY A 103 -3.12 -18.03 -12.66
C GLY A 103 -3.36 -16.62 -12.10
N GLU A 104 -3.80 -16.50 -10.86
CA GLU A 104 -4.00 -15.20 -10.21
C GLU A 104 -2.68 -14.47 -9.97
N ALA A 105 -1.64 -15.17 -9.56
CA ALA A 105 -0.31 -14.59 -9.41
C ALA A 105 0.26 -14.06 -10.75
N GLN A 106 0.01 -14.75 -11.87
CA GLN A 106 0.40 -14.26 -13.21
C GLN A 106 -0.35 -12.98 -13.60
N LYS A 107 -1.66 -12.88 -13.29
CA LYS A 107 -2.43 -11.65 -13.50
C LYS A 107 -1.89 -10.51 -12.65
N THR A 108 -1.56 -10.79 -11.39
CA THR A 108 -0.94 -9.81 -10.47
C THR A 108 0.37 -9.28 -11.05
N ILE A 109 1.27 -10.15 -11.52
CA ILE A 109 2.53 -9.75 -12.17
C ILE A 109 2.24 -8.79 -13.35
N ALA A 110 1.30 -9.15 -14.22
CA ALA A 110 0.97 -8.34 -15.39
C ALA A 110 0.36 -6.98 -15.01
N SER A 111 -0.52 -6.93 -14.01
CA SER A 111 -1.14 -5.69 -13.52
C SER A 111 -0.11 -4.77 -12.86
N GLN A 112 0.67 -5.31 -11.92
CA GLN A 112 1.66 -4.53 -11.19
C GLN A 112 2.75 -3.95 -12.09
N ASN A 113 3.19 -4.68 -13.13
CA ASN A 113 4.13 -4.15 -14.11
C ASN A 113 3.55 -2.98 -14.92
N ARG A 114 2.25 -3.00 -15.28
CA ARG A 114 1.60 -1.86 -15.93
C ARG A 114 1.52 -0.65 -15.00
N GLU A 115 1.23 -0.87 -13.73
CA GLU A 115 1.16 0.19 -12.73
C GLU A 115 2.54 0.82 -12.49
N ILE A 116 3.61 0.03 -12.38
CA ILE A 116 4.99 0.51 -12.31
C ILE A 116 5.32 1.40 -13.53
N ALA A 117 4.94 0.99 -14.73
CA ALA A 117 5.16 1.79 -15.93
C ALA A 117 4.41 3.13 -15.87
N THR A 118 3.17 3.14 -15.34
CA THR A 118 2.35 4.33 -15.15
C THR A 118 2.99 5.28 -14.12
N LEU A 119 3.40 4.77 -12.97
CA LEU A 119 4.03 5.56 -11.91
C LEU A 119 5.35 6.18 -12.41
N ASN A 120 6.15 5.43 -13.15
CA ASN A 120 7.36 5.93 -13.79
C ASN A 120 7.06 7.01 -14.86
N ALA A 121 5.95 6.90 -15.60
CA ALA A 121 5.53 7.95 -16.52
C ALA A 121 5.13 9.23 -15.77
N MET A 122 4.53 9.12 -14.57
CA MET A 122 4.22 10.27 -13.72
C MET A 122 5.49 10.95 -13.22
N LEU A 123 6.50 10.19 -12.76
CA LEU A 123 7.81 10.76 -12.39
C LEU A 123 8.42 11.56 -13.55
N ARG A 124 8.44 10.98 -14.76
CA ARG A 124 8.96 11.68 -15.94
C ARG A 124 8.20 12.98 -16.26
N LYS A 125 6.86 12.99 -16.12
CA LYS A 125 6.06 14.21 -16.29
C LYS A 125 6.38 15.30 -15.27
N MET A 126 6.85 14.91 -14.07
CA MET A 126 7.35 15.83 -13.05
C MET A 126 8.82 16.26 -13.30
N GLY A 127 9.45 15.87 -14.40
CA GLY A 127 10.86 16.14 -14.67
C GLY A 127 11.81 15.31 -13.81
N LYS A 128 11.35 14.22 -13.23
CA LYS A 128 12.13 13.33 -12.36
C LYS A 128 12.59 12.08 -13.10
N PRO A 129 13.76 11.51 -12.76
CA PRO A 129 14.20 10.24 -13.33
C PRO A 129 13.22 9.13 -12.94
N ALA A 130 12.99 8.19 -13.88
CA ALA A 130 12.30 6.95 -13.59
C ALA A 130 13.09 6.13 -12.55
N GLN A 131 12.38 5.28 -11.83
CA GLN A 131 12.97 4.40 -10.81
C GLN A 131 12.96 2.96 -11.28
#